data_caefdece6e7998beaf3e95918c2b394d
#
_entry.id   caefdece6e7998beaf3e95918c2b394d
#
_cell.length_a   1.000
_cell.length_b   1.000
_cell.length_c   1.000
_cell.angle_alpha   90.00
_cell.angle_beta   90.00
_cell.angle_gamma   90.00
#
_symmetry.space_group_name_H-M   'P 1'
#
loop_
_entity.id
_entity.type
_entity.pdbx_description
1 polymer ?
#
loop_
_entity_poly.entity_id
_entity_poly.type
_entity_poly.pdbx_seq_one_letter_code
_entity_poly.pdbx_strand_id
1 'polypeptide(L)'
;MVETTAKSGYNLARMPFVIILAPEAVDDLRRLKANIRADVRTALERHLRHEPRKGSRSRIKALRGLRRPQYRLRVGEIRIFYDVTETAVEVLAIVAKWEADSWLAQFGSPT
;
A
#
# COMPACT_ATOMS: atom_id res chain seq x y z
N MET A 1 17.03 9.38 -28.93
CA MET A 1 16.84 9.09 -28.69
C MET A 1 16.07 8.97 -28.32
N VAL A 2 16.17 9.11 -28.30
CA VAL A 2 15.66 8.75 -27.97
C VAL A 2 14.82 8.40 -27.72
N GLU A 3 14.82 8.56 -27.74
CA GLU A 3 14.30 8.08 -27.61
C GLU A 3 13.63 7.76 -27.23
N THR A 4 13.84 8.19 -27.33
CA THR A 4 13.41 7.74 -27.01
C THR A 4 12.66 7.45 -26.58
N THR A 5 12.73 8.00 -26.56
CA THR A 5 12.28 7.63 -26.32
C THR A 5 11.40 7.18 -26.06
N ALA A 6 11.33 7.47 -25.84
CA ALA A 6 10.87 6.92 -25.79
C ALA A 6 10.16 6.33 -25.97
N LYS A 7 10.33 6.31 -26.16
CA LYS A 7 10.09 5.58 -26.56
C LYS A 7 9.81 4.81 -26.52
N SER A 8 10.18 5.08 -26.84
CA SER A 8 10.11 4.16 -26.57
C SER A 8 9.68 3.65 -25.79
N GLY A 9 9.80 3.87 -25.84
CA GLY A 9 9.35 2.79 -25.11
C GLY A 9 8.87 2.96 -23.72
N TYR A 10 9.06 4.03 -23.10
CA TYR A 10 8.53 4.18 -21.75
C TYR A 10 7.16 4.76 -21.73
N ASN A 11 6.30 4.01 -21.07
CA ASN A 11 5.00 4.49 -20.68
C ASN A 11 5.03 4.63 -19.17
N LEU A 12 4.90 5.84 -18.65
CA LEU A 12 4.94 6.11 -17.22
C LEU A 12 3.91 5.30 -16.45
N ALA A 13 2.76 5.02 -17.07
CA ALA A 13 1.71 4.23 -16.45
C ALA A 13 2.15 2.79 -16.15
N ARG A 14 3.22 2.32 -16.78
CA ARG A 14 3.74 0.96 -16.59
C ARG A 14 4.98 0.91 -15.71
N MET A 15 5.48 2.06 -15.30
CA MET A 15 6.64 2.08 -14.41
C MET A 15 6.21 1.62 -13.02
N PRO A 16 7.05 0.81 -12.35
CA PRO A 16 6.72 0.35 -11.00
C PRO A 16 6.72 1.52 -10.02
N PHE A 17 5.79 1.46 -9.07
CA PHE A 17 5.77 2.40 -7.96
C PHE A 17 6.87 2.04 -6.97
N VAL A 18 7.49 3.05 -6.39
CA VAL A 18 8.40 2.87 -5.27
C VAL A 18 7.55 2.61 -4.03
N ILE A 19 7.85 1.57 -3.28
CA ILE A 19 7.13 1.26 -2.05
C ILE A 19 7.95 1.79 -0.87
N ILE A 20 7.36 2.73 -0.15
CA ILE A 20 8.01 3.40 0.99
C ILE A 20 7.21 3.07 2.23
N LEU A 21 7.88 2.62 3.28
CA LEU A 21 7.24 2.37 4.57
C LEU A 21 7.54 3.54 5.50
N ALA A 22 6.48 4.14 6.05
CA ALA A 22 6.63 5.10 7.13
C ALA A 22 7.34 4.44 8.31
N PRO A 23 8.03 5.21 9.17
CA PRO A 23 8.74 4.63 10.31
C PRO A 23 7.88 3.71 11.17
N GLU A 24 6.62 4.10 11.40
CA GLU A 24 5.68 3.29 12.16
C GLU A 24 5.37 1.97 11.47
N ALA A 25 5.26 1.99 10.14
CA ALA A 25 5.02 0.78 9.38
C ALA A 25 6.22 -0.16 9.39
N VAL A 26 7.43 0.39 9.41
CA VAL A 26 8.64 -0.41 9.58
C VAL A 26 8.59 -1.17 10.91
N ASP A 27 8.24 -0.47 11.98
CA ASP A 27 8.13 -1.08 13.30
C ASP A 27 7.02 -2.13 13.33
N ASP A 28 5.87 -1.83 12.72
CA ASP A 28 4.78 -2.78 12.60
C ASP A 28 5.25 -4.06 11.92
N LEU A 29 5.95 -3.91 10.80
CA LEU A 29 6.43 -5.06 10.03
C LEU A 29 7.40 -5.92 10.85
N ARG A 30 8.28 -5.27 11.59
CA ARG A 30 9.26 -5.97 12.43
C ARG A 30 8.63 -6.81 13.53
N ARG A 31 7.48 -6.39 14.04
CA ARG A 31 6.79 -7.11 15.12
C ARG A 31 6.02 -8.33 14.64
N LEU A 32 5.83 -8.50 13.34
CA LEU A 32 5.12 -9.65 12.80
C LEU A 32 5.96 -10.91 12.90
N LYS A 33 5.30 -12.06 13.06
CA LYS A 33 5.97 -13.35 12.95
C LYS A 33 6.60 -13.46 11.56
N ALA A 34 7.69 -14.20 11.44
CA ALA A 34 8.47 -14.27 10.23
C ALA A 34 7.65 -14.71 9.01
N ASN A 35 6.78 -15.70 9.16
CA ASN A 35 5.96 -16.18 8.05
C ASN A 35 4.93 -15.13 7.61
N ILE A 36 4.34 -14.42 8.54
CA ILE A 36 3.37 -13.36 8.24
C ILE A 36 4.09 -12.16 7.61
N ARG A 37 5.25 -11.81 8.12
CA ARG A 37 6.07 -10.75 7.54
C ARG A 37 6.44 -11.05 6.10
N ALA A 38 6.79 -12.31 5.79
CA ALA A 38 7.08 -12.73 4.44
C ALA A 38 5.84 -12.60 3.53
N ASP A 39 4.67 -12.98 4.03
CA ASP A 39 3.41 -12.84 3.29
C ASP A 39 3.10 -11.38 3.00
N VAL A 40 3.32 -10.50 3.96
CA VAL A 40 3.11 -9.07 3.77
C VAL A 40 4.05 -8.52 2.71
N ARG A 41 5.33 -8.86 2.77
CA ARG A 41 6.29 -8.42 1.77
C ARG A 41 5.92 -8.88 0.37
N THR A 42 5.52 -10.14 0.24
CA THR A 42 5.07 -10.69 -1.04
C THR A 42 3.85 -9.94 -1.56
N ALA A 43 2.89 -9.65 -0.67
CA ALA A 43 1.67 -8.95 -1.06
C ALA A 43 1.95 -7.51 -1.50
N LEU A 44 2.85 -6.80 -0.82
CA LEU A 44 3.25 -5.46 -1.23
C LEU A 44 3.80 -5.46 -2.64
N GLU A 45 4.71 -6.40 -2.94
CA GLU A 45 5.30 -6.51 -4.28
C GLU A 45 4.27 -6.89 -5.32
N ARG A 46 3.45 -7.88 -5.03
CA ARG A 46 2.50 -8.41 -6.00
C ARG A 46 1.38 -7.44 -6.33
N HIS A 47 0.86 -6.74 -5.32
CA HIS A 47 -0.36 -5.96 -5.47
C HIS A 47 -0.15 -4.46 -5.56
N LEU A 48 0.91 -3.93 -4.98
CA LEU A 48 1.09 -2.47 -4.91
C LEU A 48 2.17 -1.93 -5.84
N ARG A 49 3.03 -2.78 -6.36
CA ARG A 49 4.13 -2.33 -7.21
C ARG A 49 3.66 -1.73 -8.52
N HIS A 50 2.59 -2.26 -9.10
CA HIS A 50 2.13 -1.84 -10.42
C HIS A 50 0.72 -1.27 -10.46
N GLU A 51 -0.19 -1.77 -9.64
CA GLU A 51 -1.59 -1.36 -9.69
C GLU A 51 -2.14 -1.09 -8.28
N PRO A 52 -1.54 -0.12 -7.56
CA PRO A 52 -1.91 0.09 -6.15
C PRO A 52 -3.31 0.66 -5.95
N ARG A 53 -3.92 1.24 -7.00
CA ARG A 53 -5.26 1.82 -6.93
C ARG A 53 -6.35 0.89 -7.43
N LYS A 54 -5.97 -0.30 -7.90
CA LYS A 54 -6.95 -1.21 -8.50
C LYS A 54 -7.74 -1.91 -7.42
N GLY A 55 -8.98 -1.48 -7.25
CA GLY A 55 -9.88 -2.10 -6.30
C GLY A 55 -10.15 -3.55 -6.64
N SER A 56 -10.32 -4.37 -5.61
CA SER A 56 -10.75 -5.75 -5.76
C SER A 56 -11.71 -6.06 -4.62
N ARG A 57 -12.55 -7.07 -4.85
CA ARG A 57 -13.59 -7.45 -3.89
C ARG A 57 -13.03 -7.84 -2.54
N SER A 58 -11.89 -8.54 -2.54
CA SER A 58 -11.35 -9.15 -1.33
C SER A 58 -10.02 -8.61 -0.90
N ARG A 59 -9.37 -7.74 -1.69
CA ARG A 59 -7.98 -7.39 -1.44
C ARG A 59 -7.74 -5.91 -1.25
N ILE A 60 -8.01 -5.10 -2.26
CA ILE A 60 -7.74 -3.65 -2.19
C ILE A 60 -9.06 -2.90 -2.15
N LYS A 61 -9.18 -2.00 -1.18
CA LYS A 61 -10.38 -1.20 -1.00
C LYS A 61 -10.01 0.27 -0.87
N ALA A 62 -10.67 1.12 -1.67
CA ALA A 62 -10.58 2.56 -1.48
C ALA A 62 -11.40 2.95 -0.25
N LEU A 63 -10.84 3.78 0.61
CA LEU A 63 -11.49 4.18 1.86
C LEU A 63 -12.25 5.48 1.65
N ARG A 64 -13.54 5.44 1.90
CA ARG A 64 -14.41 6.60 1.74
C ARG A 64 -14.37 7.48 2.98
N GLY A 65 -14.55 8.80 2.77
CA GLY A 65 -14.60 9.73 3.86
C GLY A 65 -13.27 10.05 4.50
N LEU A 66 -12.19 9.49 3.97
CA LEU A 66 -10.85 9.72 4.48
C LEU A 66 -9.98 10.31 3.38
N ARG A 67 -9.26 11.38 3.71
CA ARG A 67 -8.22 11.90 2.85
C ARG A 67 -6.97 11.05 2.99
N ARG A 68 -6.73 10.52 4.18
CA ARG A 68 -5.57 9.71 4.49
C ARG A 68 -5.90 8.72 5.61
N PRO A 69 -5.62 7.41 5.44
CA PRO A 69 -5.10 6.77 4.23
C PRO A 69 -6.16 6.66 3.13
N GLN A 70 -5.69 6.53 1.90
CA GLN A 70 -6.57 6.41 0.74
C GLN A 70 -7.05 4.98 0.52
N TYR A 71 -6.22 3.99 0.86
CA TYR A 71 -6.48 2.59 0.52
C TYR A 71 -6.12 1.64 1.65
N ARG A 72 -6.75 0.47 1.58
CA ARG A 72 -6.44 -0.66 2.46
C ARG A 72 -6.15 -1.89 1.63
N LEU A 73 -5.06 -2.60 1.94
CA LEU A 73 -4.74 -3.91 1.39
C LEU A 73 -4.98 -4.96 2.48
N ARG A 74 -5.68 -6.03 2.12
CA ARG A 74 -5.94 -7.15 3.02
C ARG A 74 -4.96 -8.28 2.71
N VAL A 75 -4.26 -8.76 3.74
CA VAL A 75 -3.34 -9.89 3.65
C VAL A 75 -3.65 -10.81 4.83
N GLY A 76 -4.50 -11.81 4.59
CA GLY A 76 -4.96 -12.67 5.67
C GLY A 76 -5.63 -11.87 6.79
N GLU A 77 -5.11 -11.99 8.00
CA GLU A 77 -5.61 -11.24 9.16
C GLU A 77 -4.93 -9.89 9.34
N ILE A 78 -4.11 -9.48 8.36
CA ILE A 78 -3.40 -8.20 8.41
C ILE A 78 -4.09 -7.19 7.49
N ARG A 79 -4.08 -5.93 7.92
CA ARG A 79 -4.58 -4.79 7.13
C ARG A 79 -3.44 -3.80 6.96
N ILE A 80 -3.20 -3.41 5.72
CA ILE A 80 -2.14 -2.48 5.35
C ILE A 80 -2.80 -1.21 4.84
N PHE A 81 -2.55 -0.09 5.50
CA PHE A 81 -3.10 1.20 5.10
C PHE A 81 -2.04 2.00 4.35
N TYR A 82 -2.41 2.55 3.20
CA TYR A 82 -1.44 3.23 2.36
C TYR A 82 -2.05 4.36 1.53
N ASP A 83 -1.18 5.26 1.13
CA ASP A 83 -1.47 6.33 0.19
C ASP A 83 -0.71 6.10 -1.10
N VAL A 84 -1.18 6.68 -2.19
CA VAL A 84 -0.54 6.54 -3.50
C VAL A 84 -0.29 7.93 -4.07
N THR A 85 0.93 8.17 -4.51
CA THR A 85 1.30 9.36 -5.28
C THR A 85 1.51 8.94 -6.73
N GLU A 86 1.99 9.86 -7.57
CA GLU A 86 2.30 9.54 -8.96
C GLU A 86 3.34 8.43 -9.11
N THR A 87 4.29 8.36 -8.17
CA THR A 87 5.46 7.50 -8.30
C THR A 87 5.66 6.54 -7.14
N ALA A 88 4.92 6.71 -6.06
CA ALA A 88 5.18 5.94 -4.84
C ALA A 88 3.90 5.46 -4.17
N VAL A 89 4.04 4.36 -3.46
CA VAL A 89 3.06 3.86 -2.49
C VAL A 89 3.67 4.10 -1.11
N GLU A 90 2.97 4.84 -0.28
CA GLU A 90 3.41 5.18 1.06
C GLU A 90 2.62 4.33 2.05
N VAL A 91 3.26 3.33 2.63
CA VAL A 91 2.63 2.44 3.62
C VAL A 91 2.68 3.13 4.97
N LEU A 92 1.51 3.39 5.55
CA LEU A 92 1.38 4.14 6.81
C LEU A 92 1.34 3.22 8.02
N ALA A 93 0.69 2.07 7.90
CA ALA A 93 0.52 1.15 9.02
C ALA A 93 0.27 -0.26 8.53
N ILE A 94 0.69 -1.23 9.34
CA ILE A 94 0.47 -2.64 9.11
C ILE A 94 -0.07 -3.19 10.43
N VAL A 95 -1.37 -3.44 10.48
CA VAL A 95 -2.05 -3.76 11.73
C VAL A 95 -2.87 -5.04 11.60
N ALA A 96 -3.22 -5.63 12.72
CA ALA A 96 -4.12 -6.76 12.74
C ALA A 96 -5.54 -6.32 12.38
N LYS A 97 -6.29 -7.21 11.76
CA LYS A 97 -7.68 -6.98 11.37
C LYS A 97 -8.51 -6.36 12.50
N TRP A 98 -8.37 -6.88 13.72
CA TRP A 98 -9.16 -6.42 14.87
C TRP A 98 -8.71 -5.07 15.42
N GLU A 99 -7.57 -4.54 14.96
CA GLU A 99 -7.08 -3.23 15.35
C GLU A 99 -7.35 -2.16 14.29
N ALA A 100 -7.85 -2.57 13.13
CA ALA A 100 -7.95 -1.67 11.98
C ALA A 100 -8.87 -0.48 12.22
N ASP A 101 -10.05 -0.72 12.79
CA ASP A 101 -11.01 0.36 13.02
C ASP A 101 -10.50 1.37 14.04
N SER A 102 -9.89 0.88 15.13
CA SER A 102 -9.33 1.80 16.13
C SER A 102 -8.14 2.58 15.59
N TRP A 103 -7.32 1.95 14.75
CA TRP A 103 -6.23 2.67 14.10
C TRP A 103 -6.75 3.79 13.21
N LEU A 104 -7.76 3.50 12.40
CA LEU A 104 -8.37 4.52 11.52
C LEU A 104 -9.01 5.65 12.33
N ALA A 105 -9.68 5.31 13.43
CA ALA A 105 -10.29 6.31 14.29
C ALA A 105 -9.25 7.25 14.90
N GLN A 106 -8.08 6.72 15.23
CA GLN A 106 -7.02 7.49 15.89
C GLN A 106 -6.15 8.26 14.90
N PHE A 107 -5.82 7.66 13.77
CA PHE A 107 -4.81 8.20 12.84
C PHE A 107 -5.36 8.61 11.49
N GLY A 108 -6.59 8.21 11.15
CA GLY A 108 -7.19 8.60 9.86
C GLY A 108 -7.51 10.07 9.84
N SER A 109 -7.30 10.71 8.67
CA SER A 109 -7.66 12.12 8.47
C SER A 109 -8.93 12.20 7.63
N PRO A 110 -10.04 12.73 8.15
CA PRO A 110 -11.28 12.84 7.38
C PRO A 110 -11.15 13.90 6.27
N THR A 111 -11.92 13.72 5.23
CA THR A 111 -12.03 14.70 4.14
C THR A 111 -12.82 15.92 4.55
#